data_ab4a9bb932975eac3b077b3f06b60eee
#
_entry.id   ab4a9bb932975eac3b077b3f06b60eee
#
_cell.length_a   1.000
_cell.length_b   1.000
_cell.length_c   1.000
_cell.angle_alpha   90.00
_cell.angle_beta   90.00
_cell.angle_gamma   90.00
#
_symmetry.space_group_name_H-M   'P 1'
#
loop_
_entity.id
_entity.type
_entity.pdbx_description
1 polymer ?
#
loop_
_entity_poly.entity_id
_entity_poly.type
_entity_poly.pdbx_seq_one_letter_code
_entity_poly.pdbx_strand_id
1 'polypeptide(L)'
;MPESTLRYDLNKLEQALPVVLVNQTPGPKAESREEAEKPSQPAAPAPCPECGGKVRKNGTYWILNWVLMLTMGWLGVQKVLVQRWRCKGCGHELVSSERSRQAEARQAWWQQVNRLIALSRFKLGLSVRLTQILVGFVYAKSVSIGHIERVSQQVGQRAEGALAKLTQCRQGVAQFLLFDETFPKMKERSYSLGVAICEHGLIRTVRCITRKAQDIPAQLGQVVGDHFHPTYFLTDLDLLYNKAMRAAGLNLIHLRDKVHLIRQIVRLFDEAIRDVTLDVPKSLPVRDRKKQLKLKRRLVRKQLQPLLSLVFKAFCPGYEPICVLMLEGIVSQLQDPTVVIQTASVQTLSRRLQRFLNKYGNTINLLLQLSVEQGTPTTTNSLESKNSILKPFSRIAKFFPEPTRCTSFFCGVALMENFDVKSRGPNQNTSAIQRAQINLDDFGAADFFSAVGLPMPQISLVNVTD
;
A
#
# COMPACT_ATOMS: atom_id res chain seq x y z
N MET A 1 -7.89 -23.45 -10.44
CA MET A 1 -6.72 -22.75 -9.83
C MET A 1 -5.62 -23.76 -9.65
N PRO A 2 -4.34 -23.40 -9.90
CA PRO A 2 -3.25 -24.30 -9.59
C PRO A 2 -3.17 -24.56 -8.08
N GLU A 3 -2.91 -25.80 -7.71
CA GLU A 3 -2.80 -26.26 -6.31
C GLU A 3 -1.79 -25.47 -5.47
N SER A 4 -0.73 -24.97 -6.13
CA SER A 4 0.28 -24.09 -5.52
C SER A 4 -0.25 -22.74 -5.02
N THR A 5 -1.28 -22.19 -5.65
CA THR A 5 -1.90 -20.92 -5.24
C THR A 5 -2.78 -21.11 -4.01
N LEU A 6 -3.49 -22.24 -3.95
CA LEU A 6 -4.32 -22.60 -2.80
C LEU A 6 -3.47 -22.85 -1.54
N ARG A 7 -2.34 -23.55 -1.68
CA ARG A 7 -1.39 -23.80 -0.58
C ARG A 7 -0.76 -22.51 -0.07
N TYR A 8 -0.39 -21.59 -0.95
CA TYR A 8 0.20 -20.30 -0.55
C TYR A 8 -0.80 -19.44 0.24
N ASP A 9 -2.06 -19.45 -0.17
CA ASP A 9 -3.12 -18.68 0.50
C ASP A 9 -3.54 -19.32 1.83
N LEU A 10 -3.52 -20.66 1.93
CA LEU A 10 -3.75 -21.39 3.19
C LEU A 10 -2.63 -21.17 4.20
N ASN A 11 -1.36 -21.21 3.78
CA ASN A 11 -0.23 -20.91 4.65
C ASN A 11 -0.27 -19.48 5.21
N LYS A 12 -0.77 -18.51 4.43
CA LYS A 12 -1.01 -17.14 4.93
C LYS A 12 -2.12 -17.08 5.99
N LEU A 13 -3.17 -17.86 5.82
CA LEU A 13 -4.25 -17.97 6.80
C LEU A 13 -3.79 -18.62 8.09
N GLU A 14 -2.99 -19.68 8.02
CA GLU A 14 -2.41 -20.36 9.19
C GLU A 14 -1.47 -19.44 9.98
N GLN A 15 -0.70 -18.58 9.31
CA GLN A 15 0.19 -17.60 9.97
C GLN A 15 -0.56 -16.39 10.55
N ALA A 16 -1.76 -16.08 10.07
CA ALA A 16 -2.55 -14.92 10.48
C ALA A 16 -3.59 -15.21 11.56
N LEU A 17 -3.93 -16.48 11.75
CA LEU A 17 -4.85 -16.90 12.82
C LEU A 17 -4.03 -17.22 14.08
N PRO A 18 -4.32 -16.60 15.22
CA PRO A 18 -3.78 -17.09 16.48
C PRO A 18 -4.29 -18.53 16.68
N VAL A 19 -3.37 -19.42 16.99
CA VAL A 19 -3.66 -20.85 17.22
C VAL A 19 -4.56 -20.98 18.44
N VAL A 20 -5.87 -20.88 18.24
CA VAL A 20 -6.92 -21.24 19.19
C VAL A 20 -7.91 -22.16 18.48
N LEU A 21 -7.39 -23.21 17.86
CA LEU A 21 -8.18 -24.39 17.54
C LEU A 21 -7.75 -25.49 18.50
N VAL A 22 -8.17 -25.35 19.75
CA VAL A 22 -8.12 -26.44 20.72
C VAL A 22 -9.12 -27.51 20.27
N ASN A 23 -8.62 -28.72 20.09
CA ASN A 23 -9.38 -29.93 19.88
C ASN A 23 -10.66 -29.94 20.72
N GLN A 24 -11.80 -29.72 20.11
CA GLN A 24 -13.08 -30.01 20.74
C GLN A 24 -13.48 -31.42 20.36
N THR A 25 -13.26 -32.33 21.27
CA THR A 25 -14.00 -33.61 21.36
C THR A 25 -15.50 -33.29 21.40
N PRO A 26 -16.34 -34.04 20.66
CA PRO A 26 -17.78 -33.87 20.77
C PRO A 26 -18.22 -34.11 22.20
N GLY A 27 -18.77 -33.10 22.85
CA GLY A 27 -19.37 -33.25 24.17
C GLY A 27 -20.52 -34.24 24.17
N PRO A 28 -20.82 -34.86 25.31
CA PRO A 28 -21.85 -35.88 25.45
C PRO A 28 -23.22 -35.28 25.04
N LYS A 29 -24.02 -36.09 24.36
CA LYS A 29 -25.43 -35.77 24.01
C LYS A 29 -26.18 -35.38 25.28
N ALA A 30 -26.64 -34.14 25.34
CA ALA A 30 -27.48 -33.66 26.41
C ALA A 30 -28.83 -34.41 26.33
N GLU A 31 -29.00 -35.36 27.25
CA GLU A 31 -30.33 -35.86 27.65
C GLU A 31 -30.94 -34.84 28.62
N SER A 32 -32.18 -34.62 28.42
CA SER A 32 -33.18 -33.89 29.21
C SER A 32 -33.68 -32.59 28.56
N ARG A 33 -34.92 -32.71 28.10
CA ARG A 33 -35.77 -31.55 27.87
C ARG A 33 -36.13 -30.98 29.25
N GLU A 34 -35.41 -29.97 29.69
CA GLU A 34 -35.91 -29.07 30.70
C GLU A 34 -37.06 -28.25 30.08
N GLU A 35 -38.17 -28.19 30.77
CA GLU A 35 -39.36 -27.41 30.43
C GLU A 35 -38.90 -25.95 30.24
N ALA A 36 -39.00 -25.48 28.98
CA ALA A 36 -38.67 -24.10 28.65
C ALA A 36 -39.60 -23.19 29.44
N GLU A 37 -39.07 -22.44 30.39
CA GLU A 37 -39.79 -21.36 31.06
C GLU A 37 -40.51 -20.51 30.02
N LYS A 38 -41.83 -20.29 30.21
CA LYS A 38 -42.62 -19.44 29.35
C LYS A 38 -41.97 -18.04 29.35
N PRO A 39 -41.57 -17.52 28.19
CA PRO A 39 -40.92 -16.22 28.14
C PRO A 39 -41.83 -15.17 28.79
N SER A 40 -41.28 -14.40 29.72
CA SER A 40 -42.00 -13.32 30.42
C SER A 40 -42.67 -12.41 29.37
N GLN A 41 -43.96 -12.12 29.55
CA GLN A 41 -44.66 -11.22 28.63
C GLN A 41 -44.02 -9.82 28.72
N PRO A 42 -43.65 -9.21 27.60
CA PRO A 42 -43.07 -7.89 27.61
C PRO A 42 -44.06 -6.88 28.22
N ALA A 43 -43.54 -6.04 29.14
CA ALA A 43 -44.30 -5.00 29.80
C ALA A 43 -45.05 -4.10 28.79
N ALA A 44 -46.21 -3.58 29.16
CA ALA A 44 -46.92 -2.63 28.33
C ALA A 44 -46.05 -1.35 28.16
N PRO A 45 -45.93 -0.80 26.97
CA PRO A 45 -45.17 0.43 26.77
C PRO A 45 -45.86 1.61 27.43
N ALA A 46 -45.10 2.65 27.68
CA ALA A 46 -45.60 3.97 28.07
C ALA A 46 -46.63 4.50 27.06
N PRO A 47 -47.39 5.54 27.39
CA PRO A 47 -48.28 6.20 26.43
C PRO A 47 -47.60 6.54 25.13
N CYS A 48 -48.32 6.62 24.03
CA CYS A 48 -47.77 6.92 22.70
C CYS A 48 -46.90 8.17 22.73
N PRO A 49 -45.63 8.13 22.29
CA PRO A 49 -44.74 9.27 22.30
C PRO A 49 -45.20 10.40 21.38
N GLU A 50 -45.98 10.10 20.34
CA GLU A 50 -46.44 11.11 19.39
C GLU A 50 -47.67 11.89 19.88
N CYS A 51 -48.58 11.25 20.58
CA CYS A 51 -49.87 11.89 20.96
C CYS A 51 -50.32 11.64 22.41
N GLY A 52 -49.52 10.96 23.22
CA GLY A 52 -49.89 10.58 24.59
C GLY A 52 -51.04 9.57 24.71
N GLY A 53 -51.56 9.08 23.59
CA GLY A 53 -52.74 8.19 23.54
C GLY A 53 -52.49 6.78 24.02
N LYS A 54 -53.58 6.07 24.42
CA LYS A 54 -53.49 4.67 24.83
C LYS A 54 -53.06 3.76 23.67
N VAL A 55 -52.15 2.83 23.95
CA VAL A 55 -51.67 1.86 23.01
C VAL A 55 -52.34 0.50 23.20
N ARG A 56 -52.52 -0.27 22.12
CA ARG A 56 -53.05 -1.63 22.14
C ARG A 56 -52.07 -2.61 21.52
N LYS A 57 -52.11 -3.88 21.93
CA LYS A 57 -51.35 -4.95 21.31
C LYS A 57 -51.76 -5.09 19.83
N ASN A 58 -50.74 -5.16 18.94
CA ASN A 58 -50.96 -5.29 17.49
C ASN A 58 -50.18 -6.51 16.95
N GLY A 59 -50.32 -7.63 17.65
CA GLY A 59 -49.71 -8.89 17.28
C GLY A 59 -48.26 -9.06 17.77
N THR A 60 -47.81 -10.28 17.71
CA THR A 60 -46.46 -10.70 18.08
C THR A 60 -45.81 -11.36 16.86
N TYR A 61 -44.48 -11.27 16.77
CA TYR A 61 -43.71 -12.01 15.79
C TYR A 61 -42.37 -12.43 16.37
N TRP A 62 -41.84 -13.53 15.87
CA TRP A 62 -40.53 -14.03 16.26
C TRP A 62 -39.44 -13.41 15.41
N ILE A 63 -38.38 -12.96 16.06
CA ILE A 63 -37.18 -12.57 15.37
C ILE A 63 -36.01 -13.41 15.88
N LEU A 64 -35.07 -13.64 14.97
CA LEU A 64 -33.83 -14.31 15.29
C LEU A 64 -32.86 -13.27 15.84
N ASN A 65 -32.61 -13.34 17.14
CA ASN A 65 -31.60 -12.52 17.78
C ASN A 65 -30.24 -13.21 17.66
N TRP A 66 -29.30 -12.54 17.03
CA TRP A 66 -27.92 -12.99 16.93
C TRP A 66 -27.18 -12.45 18.16
N VAL A 67 -27.13 -13.24 19.22
CA VAL A 67 -26.34 -12.88 20.41
C VAL A 67 -24.89 -13.17 20.08
N LEU A 68 -24.09 -12.12 19.94
CA LEU A 68 -22.64 -12.21 19.85
C LEU A 68 -22.13 -12.45 21.28
N MET A 69 -21.96 -13.68 21.69
CA MET A 69 -21.20 -13.99 22.92
C MET A 69 -19.72 -13.79 22.63
N LEU A 70 -19.24 -12.56 22.80
CA LEU A 70 -17.85 -12.14 22.60
C LEU A 70 -16.86 -12.85 23.56
N THR A 71 -17.35 -13.46 24.64
CA THR A 71 -16.50 -14.07 25.67
C THR A 71 -16.09 -15.50 25.38
N MET A 72 -16.74 -16.23 24.46
CA MET A 72 -16.46 -17.66 24.22
C MET A 72 -16.46 -18.10 22.75
N GLY A 73 -16.42 -17.20 21.78
CA GLY A 73 -16.32 -17.59 20.36
C GLY A 73 -17.54 -18.33 19.78
N TRP A 74 -18.69 -18.32 20.44
CA TRP A 74 -19.90 -18.99 19.98
C TRP A 74 -20.92 -18.00 19.48
N LEU A 75 -21.40 -18.20 18.23
CA LEU A 75 -22.56 -17.52 17.68
C LEU A 75 -23.80 -18.29 18.12
N GLY A 76 -24.51 -17.79 19.13
CA GLY A 76 -25.83 -18.28 19.51
C GLY A 76 -26.92 -17.58 18.69
N VAL A 77 -27.93 -18.33 18.24
CA VAL A 77 -29.15 -17.78 17.65
C VAL A 77 -30.28 -17.93 18.69
N GLN A 78 -30.68 -16.83 19.27
CA GLN A 78 -31.80 -16.82 20.19
C GLN A 78 -33.06 -16.35 19.46
N LYS A 79 -34.15 -17.10 19.60
CA LYS A 79 -35.47 -16.63 19.16
C LYS A 79 -36.08 -15.72 20.22
N VAL A 80 -36.37 -14.48 19.83
CA VAL A 80 -36.98 -13.50 20.72
C VAL A 80 -38.37 -13.14 20.20
N LEU A 81 -39.33 -13.15 21.12
CA LEU A 81 -40.72 -12.77 20.82
C LEU A 81 -40.84 -11.24 20.93
N VAL A 82 -41.18 -10.59 19.84
CA VAL A 82 -41.38 -9.15 19.81
C VAL A 82 -42.84 -8.81 19.75
N GLN A 83 -43.29 -8.01 20.72
CA GLN A 83 -44.66 -7.50 20.78
C GLN A 83 -44.76 -6.17 20.00
N ARG A 84 -45.67 -6.09 19.04
CA ARG A 84 -46.08 -4.84 18.42
C ARG A 84 -47.24 -4.20 19.19
N TRP A 85 -47.20 -2.88 19.20
CA TRP A 85 -48.26 -2.05 19.79
C TRP A 85 -48.68 -1.00 18.77
N ARG A 86 -49.91 -0.58 18.80
CA ARG A 86 -50.45 0.47 17.94
C ARG A 86 -51.23 1.46 18.77
N CYS A 87 -50.94 2.75 18.57
CA CYS A 87 -51.72 3.80 19.23
C CYS A 87 -53.17 3.81 18.73
N LYS A 88 -54.11 3.93 19.67
CA LYS A 88 -55.51 4.03 19.32
C LYS A 88 -55.90 5.40 18.76
N GLY A 89 -55.13 6.44 19.07
CA GLY A 89 -55.39 7.81 18.63
C GLY A 89 -54.80 8.12 17.26
N CYS A 90 -53.48 8.08 17.14
CA CYS A 90 -52.80 8.47 15.91
C CYS A 90 -52.37 7.31 15.01
N GLY A 91 -52.61 6.05 15.41
CA GLY A 91 -52.19 4.90 14.62
C GLY A 91 -50.70 4.57 14.62
N HIS A 92 -49.88 5.33 15.34
CA HIS A 92 -48.44 5.13 15.43
C HIS A 92 -48.12 3.71 15.93
N GLU A 93 -47.19 3.04 15.25
CA GLU A 93 -46.76 1.69 15.61
C GLU A 93 -45.55 1.75 16.52
N LEU A 94 -45.69 1.15 17.69
CA LEU A 94 -44.60 1.02 18.68
C LEU A 94 -44.15 -0.44 18.72
N VAL A 95 -42.89 -0.63 18.92
CA VAL A 95 -42.27 -1.94 19.08
C VAL A 95 -41.53 -1.96 20.39
N SER A 96 -41.53 -3.10 21.08
CA SER A 96 -40.79 -3.21 22.34
C SER A 96 -39.32 -2.75 22.17
N SER A 97 -38.73 -2.19 23.22
CA SER A 97 -37.33 -1.73 23.27
C SER A 97 -36.33 -2.77 22.76
N GLU A 98 -36.73 -4.03 22.80
CA GLU A 98 -35.97 -5.16 22.27
C GLU A 98 -35.67 -5.05 20.77
N ARG A 99 -36.51 -4.40 19.96
CA ARG A 99 -36.25 -4.21 18.52
C ARG A 99 -35.11 -3.20 18.27
N SER A 100 -35.01 -2.15 19.08
CA SER A 100 -33.91 -1.19 18.97
C SER A 100 -32.57 -1.85 19.30
N ARG A 101 -32.52 -2.61 20.41
CA ARG A 101 -31.31 -3.38 20.78
C ARG A 101 -30.91 -4.39 19.71
N GLN A 102 -31.87 -5.03 19.06
CA GLN A 102 -31.58 -5.99 18.01
C GLN A 102 -31.12 -5.32 16.70
N ALA A 103 -31.67 -4.16 16.38
CA ALA A 103 -31.19 -3.36 15.25
C ALA A 103 -29.72 -2.95 15.47
N GLU A 104 -29.39 -2.49 16.67
CA GLU A 104 -28.02 -2.13 17.08
C GLU A 104 -27.09 -3.34 17.06
N ALA A 105 -27.51 -4.49 17.62
CA ALA A 105 -26.73 -5.72 17.60
C ALA A 105 -26.50 -6.23 16.16
N ARG A 106 -27.53 -6.14 15.30
CA ARG A 106 -27.41 -6.48 13.88
C ARG A 106 -26.47 -5.55 13.13
N GLN A 107 -26.54 -4.26 13.42
CA GLN A 107 -25.65 -3.26 12.84
C GLN A 107 -24.20 -3.51 13.28
N ALA A 108 -23.98 -3.75 14.57
CA ALA A 108 -22.67 -4.08 15.12
C ALA A 108 -22.10 -5.36 14.48
N TRP A 109 -22.90 -6.38 14.29
CA TRP A 109 -22.50 -7.61 13.61
C TRP A 109 -22.07 -7.34 12.15
N TRP A 110 -22.86 -6.57 11.39
CA TRP A 110 -22.49 -6.20 10.03
C TRP A 110 -21.20 -5.36 9.97
N GLN A 111 -20.98 -4.49 10.94
CA GLN A 111 -19.73 -3.75 11.06
C GLN A 111 -18.54 -4.71 11.25
N GLN A 112 -18.66 -5.71 12.12
CA GLN A 112 -17.61 -6.72 12.31
C GLN A 112 -17.34 -7.53 11.04
N VAL A 113 -18.39 -7.97 10.34
CA VAL A 113 -18.26 -8.65 9.04
C VAL A 113 -17.55 -7.78 8.03
N ASN A 114 -17.93 -6.51 7.92
CA ASN A 114 -17.30 -5.57 6.98
C ASN A 114 -15.84 -5.28 7.35
N ARG A 115 -15.50 -5.23 8.65
CA ARG A 115 -14.10 -5.13 9.11
C ARG A 115 -13.29 -6.36 8.71
N LEU A 116 -13.83 -7.56 8.88
CA LEU A 116 -13.15 -8.79 8.45
C LEU A 116 -12.96 -8.82 6.93
N ILE A 117 -13.96 -8.38 6.15
CA ILE A 117 -13.84 -8.22 4.70
C ILE A 117 -12.71 -7.25 4.37
N ALA A 118 -12.67 -6.07 4.99
CA ALA A 118 -11.65 -5.08 4.76
C ALA A 118 -10.24 -5.61 5.11
N LEU A 119 -10.08 -6.26 6.27
CA LEU A 119 -8.83 -6.90 6.67
C LEU A 119 -8.39 -7.95 5.65
N SER A 120 -9.30 -8.82 5.26
CA SER A 120 -9.03 -9.91 4.30
C SER A 120 -8.58 -9.38 2.95
N ARG A 121 -9.21 -8.31 2.46
CA ARG A 121 -8.94 -7.73 1.15
C ARG A 121 -7.68 -6.86 1.14
N PHE A 122 -7.50 -5.98 2.12
CA PHE A 122 -6.50 -4.91 2.09
C PHE A 122 -5.23 -5.23 2.89
N LYS A 123 -5.31 -6.14 3.88
CA LYS A 123 -4.13 -6.58 4.64
C LYS A 123 -3.63 -7.93 4.16
N LEU A 124 -4.53 -8.91 4.05
CA LEU A 124 -4.16 -10.29 3.71
C LEU A 124 -4.10 -10.54 2.20
N GLY A 125 -4.68 -9.68 1.37
CA GLY A 125 -4.67 -9.80 -0.09
C GLY A 125 -5.46 -11.03 -0.58
N LEU A 126 -6.53 -11.42 0.12
CA LEU A 126 -7.35 -12.56 -0.27
C LEU A 126 -8.24 -12.22 -1.47
N SER A 127 -8.47 -13.19 -2.34
CA SER A 127 -9.47 -13.06 -3.41
C SER A 127 -10.88 -12.91 -2.82
N VAL A 128 -11.84 -12.42 -3.62
CA VAL A 128 -13.25 -12.30 -3.18
C VAL A 128 -13.81 -13.65 -2.69
N ARG A 129 -13.50 -14.74 -3.40
CA ARG A 129 -13.94 -16.08 -3.01
C ARG A 129 -13.32 -16.57 -1.71
N LEU A 130 -12.01 -16.35 -1.51
CA LEU A 130 -11.35 -16.72 -0.26
C LEU A 130 -11.86 -15.86 0.90
N THR A 131 -12.12 -14.58 0.68
CA THR A 131 -12.77 -13.71 1.67
C THR A 131 -14.17 -14.23 2.03
N GLN A 132 -14.95 -14.70 1.04
CA GLN A 132 -16.25 -15.30 1.27
C GLN A 132 -16.16 -16.56 2.16
N ILE A 133 -15.21 -17.44 1.86
CA ILE A 133 -14.96 -18.66 2.64
C ILE A 133 -14.56 -18.29 4.07
N LEU A 134 -13.61 -17.35 4.24
CA LEU A 134 -13.14 -16.91 5.56
C LEU A 134 -14.27 -16.31 6.39
N VAL A 135 -15.07 -15.41 5.81
CA VAL A 135 -16.23 -14.82 6.50
C VAL A 135 -17.26 -15.89 6.86
N GLY A 136 -17.52 -16.83 5.95
CA GLY A 136 -18.40 -17.96 6.20
C GLY A 136 -17.92 -18.84 7.34
N PHE A 137 -16.64 -19.10 7.41
CA PHE A 137 -16.00 -19.87 8.48
C PHE A 137 -16.09 -19.16 9.84
N VAL A 138 -15.71 -17.87 9.88
CA VAL A 138 -15.65 -17.10 11.15
C VAL A 138 -17.04 -16.85 11.72
N TYR A 139 -17.99 -16.54 10.87
CA TYR A 139 -19.34 -16.11 11.31
C TYR A 139 -20.43 -17.18 11.09
N ALA A 140 -20.08 -18.38 10.65
CA ALA A 140 -21.00 -19.46 10.30
C ALA A 140 -22.15 -19.00 9.38
N LYS A 141 -21.90 -17.97 8.57
CA LYS A 141 -22.89 -17.37 7.67
C LYS A 141 -22.28 -16.98 6.34
N SER A 142 -22.86 -17.43 5.26
CA SER A 142 -22.45 -17.06 3.92
C SER A 142 -22.80 -15.58 3.62
N VAL A 143 -21.83 -14.87 3.07
CA VAL A 143 -21.98 -13.51 2.56
C VAL A 143 -21.85 -13.55 1.04
N SER A 144 -22.67 -12.80 0.32
CA SER A 144 -22.62 -12.80 -1.15
C SER A 144 -21.34 -12.15 -1.68
N ILE A 145 -20.85 -12.63 -2.82
CA ILE A 145 -19.72 -12.03 -3.54
C ILE A 145 -19.98 -10.53 -3.79
N GLY A 146 -21.17 -10.17 -4.24
CA GLY A 146 -21.56 -8.79 -4.49
C GLY A 146 -21.49 -7.89 -3.24
N HIS A 147 -21.76 -8.43 -2.04
CA HIS A 147 -21.58 -7.68 -0.79
C HIS A 147 -20.10 -7.42 -0.52
N ILE A 148 -19.24 -8.44 -0.67
CA ILE A 148 -17.79 -8.31 -0.46
C ILE A 148 -17.20 -7.28 -1.43
N GLU A 149 -17.59 -7.31 -2.69
CA GLU A 149 -17.15 -6.34 -3.70
C GLU A 149 -17.60 -4.92 -3.37
N ARG A 150 -18.86 -4.75 -2.96
CA ARG A 150 -19.40 -3.44 -2.54
C ARG A 150 -18.65 -2.88 -1.35
N VAL A 151 -18.43 -3.67 -0.30
CA VAL A 151 -17.65 -3.26 0.87
C VAL A 151 -16.22 -2.89 0.47
N SER A 152 -15.56 -3.73 -0.35
CA SER A 152 -14.20 -3.44 -0.83
C SER A 152 -14.13 -2.13 -1.61
N GLN A 153 -15.12 -1.86 -2.46
CA GLN A 153 -15.19 -0.62 -3.23
C GLN A 153 -15.43 0.60 -2.33
N GLN A 154 -16.37 0.52 -1.40
CA GLN A 154 -16.65 1.60 -0.45
C GLN A 154 -15.45 1.93 0.44
N VAL A 155 -14.79 0.90 0.97
CA VAL A 155 -13.57 1.06 1.77
C VAL A 155 -12.46 1.71 0.93
N GLY A 156 -12.25 1.26 -0.30
CA GLY A 156 -11.26 1.83 -1.20
C GLY A 156 -11.52 3.31 -1.52
N GLN A 157 -12.76 3.68 -1.83
CA GLN A 157 -13.14 5.08 -2.09
C GLN A 157 -12.93 5.98 -0.88
N ARG A 158 -13.31 5.51 0.32
CA ARG A 158 -13.07 6.25 1.56
C ARG A 158 -11.58 6.36 1.89
N ALA A 159 -10.80 5.32 1.59
CA ALA A 159 -9.35 5.34 1.75
C ALA A 159 -8.69 6.37 0.83
N GLU A 160 -9.18 6.57 -0.39
CA GLU A 160 -8.70 7.62 -1.31
C GLU A 160 -8.88 9.01 -0.68
N GLY A 161 -10.07 9.31 -0.14
CA GLY A 161 -10.33 10.55 0.60
C GLY A 161 -9.49 10.69 1.87
N ALA A 162 -9.30 9.60 2.61
CA ALA A 162 -8.47 9.59 3.81
C ALA A 162 -6.98 9.85 3.49
N LEU A 163 -6.44 9.27 2.42
CA LEU A 163 -5.06 9.55 1.98
C LEU A 163 -4.88 11.03 1.61
N ALA A 164 -5.86 11.63 0.93
CA ALA A 164 -5.85 13.07 0.63
C ALA A 164 -5.85 13.90 1.92
N LYS A 165 -6.68 13.54 2.90
CA LYS A 165 -6.76 14.24 4.19
C LYS A 165 -5.46 14.09 5.02
N LEU A 166 -4.79 12.95 5.00
CA LEU A 166 -3.50 12.75 5.68
C LEU A 166 -2.46 13.79 5.28
N THR A 167 -2.54 14.30 4.05
CA THR A 167 -1.66 15.35 3.55
C THR A 167 -1.82 16.66 4.34
N GLN A 168 -3.05 16.95 4.77
CA GLN A 168 -3.42 18.17 5.47
C GLN A 168 -3.11 18.13 6.97
N CYS A 169 -3.15 16.94 7.56
CA CYS A 169 -2.99 16.75 9.02
C CYS A 169 -1.53 16.58 9.46
N ARG A 170 -0.56 16.73 8.57
CA ARG A 170 0.86 16.57 8.90
C ARG A 170 1.38 17.80 9.64
N GLN A 171 2.08 17.56 10.76
CA GLN A 171 2.88 18.59 11.42
C GLN A 171 4.21 18.77 10.69
N GLY A 172 4.52 20.00 10.30
CA GLY A 172 5.74 20.35 9.58
C GLY A 172 5.67 20.17 8.06
N VAL A 173 6.64 20.75 7.36
CA VAL A 173 6.73 20.73 5.90
C VAL A 173 7.45 19.46 5.46
N ALA A 174 6.82 18.64 4.64
CA ALA A 174 7.51 17.57 3.96
C ALA A 174 8.45 18.19 2.90
N GLN A 175 9.74 17.93 3.02
CA GLN A 175 10.72 18.47 2.08
C GLN A 175 10.84 17.62 0.82
N PHE A 176 10.57 16.33 0.95
CA PHE A 176 10.76 15.34 -0.12
C PHE A 176 9.48 14.65 -0.55
N LEU A 177 9.35 14.50 -1.86
CA LEU A 177 8.40 13.62 -2.51
C LEU A 177 9.19 12.58 -3.33
N LEU A 178 9.01 11.31 -3.02
CA LEU A 178 9.52 10.21 -3.81
C LEU A 178 8.39 9.67 -4.67
N PHE A 179 8.67 9.40 -5.93
CA PHE A 179 7.70 8.86 -6.87
C PHE A 179 8.31 7.77 -7.74
N ASP A 180 7.56 6.69 -7.92
CA ASP A 180 7.90 5.60 -8.83
C ASP A 180 6.64 4.94 -9.37
N GLU A 181 6.81 4.20 -10.44
CA GLU A 181 5.76 3.44 -11.08
C GLU A 181 6.00 1.93 -10.93
N THR A 182 4.96 1.21 -10.54
CA THR A 182 4.96 -0.25 -10.61
C THR A 182 3.92 -0.72 -11.63
N PHE A 183 4.17 -1.87 -12.26
CA PHE A 183 3.34 -2.35 -13.36
C PHE A 183 2.43 -3.52 -12.94
N PRO A 184 1.19 -3.28 -12.50
CA PRO A 184 0.21 -4.34 -12.42
C PRO A 184 -0.25 -4.71 -13.84
N LYS A 185 -0.21 -5.99 -14.19
CA LYS A 185 -0.83 -6.48 -15.43
C LYS A 185 -2.35 -6.50 -15.22
N MET A 186 -3.07 -5.56 -15.79
CA MET A 186 -4.52 -5.59 -15.88
C MET A 186 -4.97 -6.31 -17.17
N LYS A 187 -6.21 -6.81 -17.19
CA LYS A 187 -6.76 -7.81 -18.10
C LYS A 187 -6.44 -7.63 -19.59
N GLU A 188 -6.36 -6.44 -20.11
CA GLU A 188 -6.12 -6.17 -21.54
C GLU A 188 -5.16 -5.00 -21.81
N ARG A 189 -4.73 -4.27 -20.79
CA ARG A 189 -3.86 -3.08 -20.94
C ARG A 189 -2.80 -3.03 -19.85
N SER A 190 -1.60 -2.65 -20.22
CA SER A 190 -0.56 -2.33 -19.25
C SER A 190 -0.86 -0.98 -18.64
N TYR A 191 -1.31 -0.97 -17.39
CA TYR A 191 -1.38 0.24 -16.57
C TYR A 191 -0.17 0.30 -15.66
N SER A 192 0.28 1.50 -15.35
CA SER A 192 1.22 1.75 -14.26
C SER A 192 0.43 2.11 -13.01
N LEU A 193 0.91 1.64 -11.87
CA LEU A 193 0.47 2.11 -10.58
C LEU A 193 1.50 3.10 -10.09
N GLY A 194 1.21 4.40 -10.20
CA GLY A 194 2.04 5.45 -9.66
C GLY A 194 1.88 5.51 -8.14
N VAL A 195 3.00 5.50 -7.43
CA VAL A 195 3.04 5.55 -5.96
C VAL A 195 3.88 6.74 -5.54
N ALA A 196 3.33 7.60 -4.70
CA ALA A 196 4.03 8.72 -4.13
C ALA A 196 4.12 8.57 -2.60
N ILE A 197 5.33 8.73 -2.07
CA ILE A 197 5.60 8.69 -0.63
C ILE A 197 6.41 9.91 -0.19
N CYS A 198 6.30 10.29 1.07
CA CYS A 198 7.17 11.28 1.69
C CYS A 198 8.35 10.62 2.42
N GLU A 199 9.27 11.42 2.96
CA GLU A 199 10.50 10.98 3.62
C GLU A 199 10.32 9.96 4.75
N HIS A 200 9.20 9.94 5.44
CA HIS A 200 8.93 8.97 6.52
C HIS A 200 8.27 7.68 6.02
N GLY A 201 8.22 7.48 4.70
CA GLY A 201 7.61 6.30 4.07
C GLY A 201 6.08 6.30 4.15
N LEU A 202 5.47 7.44 4.43
CA LEU A 202 4.02 7.63 4.36
C LEU A 202 3.58 7.62 2.89
N ILE A 203 2.71 6.68 2.52
CA ILE A 203 2.13 6.65 1.19
C ILE A 203 1.06 7.75 1.11
N ARG A 204 1.28 8.70 0.20
CA ARG A 204 0.38 9.84 0.02
C ARG A 204 -0.68 9.61 -1.03
N THR A 205 -0.31 8.97 -2.11
CA THR A 205 -1.24 8.61 -3.16
C THR A 205 -0.79 7.35 -3.87
N VAL A 206 -1.78 6.60 -4.33
CA VAL A 206 -1.60 5.47 -5.23
C VAL A 206 -2.64 5.63 -6.33
N ARG A 207 -2.21 5.64 -7.59
CA ARG A 207 -3.14 5.80 -8.70
C ARG A 207 -2.78 4.91 -9.88
N CYS A 208 -3.80 4.29 -10.44
CA CYS A 208 -3.67 3.55 -11.67
C CYS A 208 -3.68 4.55 -12.84
N ILE A 209 -2.55 4.63 -13.56
CA ILE A 209 -2.34 5.56 -14.67
C ILE A 209 -1.99 4.81 -15.94
N THR A 210 -2.36 5.37 -17.09
CA THR A 210 -1.75 4.96 -18.34
C THR A 210 -0.38 5.65 -18.44
N ARG A 211 0.63 4.99 -19.03
CA ARG A 211 1.95 5.60 -19.25
C ARG A 211 1.94 6.79 -20.24
N LYS A 212 0.77 7.37 -20.48
CA LYS A 212 0.67 8.57 -21.27
C LYS A 212 1.21 9.74 -20.46
N ALA A 213 2.02 10.57 -21.09
CA ALA A 213 2.65 11.74 -20.47
C ALA A 213 1.67 12.71 -19.79
N GLN A 214 0.39 12.61 -20.08
CA GLN A 214 -0.67 13.44 -19.50
C GLN A 214 -1.19 12.97 -18.14
N ASP A 215 -1.07 11.68 -17.81
CA ASP A 215 -1.64 11.13 -16.56
C ASP A 215 -0.72 11.35 -15.35
N ILE A 216 0.59 11.34 -15.56
CA ILE A 216 1.59 11.59 -14.50
C ILE A 216 1.47 13.03 -13.96
N PRO A 217 1.37 14.10 -14.81
CA PRO A 217 1.17 15.45 -14.31
C PRO A 217 -0.07 15.61 -13.45
N ALA A 218 -1.20 15.01 -13.85
CA ALA A 218 -2.43 15.06 -13.09
C ALA A 218 -2.30 14.39 -11.72
N GLN A 219 -1.58 13.27 -11.64
CA GLN A 219 -1.30 12.60 -10.37
C GLN A 219 -0.37 13.44 -9.49
N LEU A 220 0.72 13.97 -10.04
CA LEU A 220 1.64 14.83 -9.29
C LEU A 220 0.94 16.08 -8.77
N GLY A 221 0.10 16.73 -9.58
CA GLY A 221 -0.70 17.87 -9.15
C GLY A 221 -1.61 17.55 -7.97
N GLN A 222 -2.24 16.36 -7.96
CA GLN A 222 -3.07 15.93 -6.84
C GLN A 222 -2.25 15.63 -5.56
N VAL A 223 -1.03 15.11 -5.71
CA VAL A 223 -0.15 14.84 -4.55
C VAL A 223 0.36 16.12 -3.93
N VAL A 224 0.74 17.06 -4.77
CA VAL A 224 1.32 18.33 -4.33
C VAL A 224 0.23 19.30 -3.88
N GLY A 225 -0.98 19.29 -4.40
CA GLY A 225 -2.15 20.07 -3.98
C GLY A 225 -1.92 21.29 -3.06
N ASP A 226 -2.95 21.96 -2.64
CA ASP A 226 -2.84 23.23 -1.89
C ASP A 226 -2.18 23.14 -0.50
N HIS A 227 -1.99 21.94 0.02
CA HIS A 227 -1.53 21.72 1.41
C HIS A 227 -0.20 20.98 1.54
N PHE A 228 0.43 20.60 0.43
CA PHE A 228 1.69 19.88 0.44
C PHE A 228 2.65 20.48 -0.58
N HIS A 229 3.64 21.19 -0.10
CA HIS A 229 4.63 21.89 -0.91
C HIS A 229 6.03 21.29 -0.67
N PRO A 230 6.37 20.13 -1.26
CA PRO A 230 7.73 19.60 -1.14
C PRO A 230 8.71 20.50 -1.91
N THR A 231 9.92 20.63 -1.40
CA THR A 231 10.98 21.34 -2.09
C THR A 231 11.65 20.43 -3.11
N TYR A 232 11.78 19.16 -2.77
CA TYR A 232 12.58 18.20 -3.54
C TYR A 232 11.71 17.04 -4.05
N PHE A 233 11.97 16.65 -5.29
CA PHE A 233 11.30 15.54 -5.95
C PHE A 233 12.34 14.50 -6.40
N LEU A 234 12.30 13.31 -5.79
CA LEU A 234 13.25 12.22 -6.05
C LEU A 234 12.60 11.13 -6.90
N THR A 235 13.19 10.86 -8.07
CA THR A 235 12.72 9.79 -8.98
C THR A 235 13.92 9.04 -9.59
N ASP A 236 13.61 8.06 -10.44
CA ASP A 236 14.59 7.46 -11.35
C ASP A 236 15.08 8.46 -12.43
N LEU A 237 15.83 7.96 -13.42
CA LEU A 237 16.42 8.78 -14.47
C LEU A 237 15.48 9.07 -15.66
N ASP A 238 14.21 8.68 -15.62
CA ASP A 238 13.29 8.90 -16.74
C ASP A 238 13.05 10.39 -16.98
N LEU A 239 13.24 10.81 -18.23
CA LEU A 239 13.04 12.21 -18.66
C LEU A 239 11.56 12.62 -18.63
N LEU A 240 10.65 11.66 -18.57
CA LEU A 240 9.21 11.90 -18.51
C LEU A 240 8.84 12.74 -17.30
N TYR A 241 9.49 12.54 -16.16
CA TYR A 241 9.19 13.27 -14.92
C TYR A 241 9.48 14.77 -15.02
N ASN A 242 10.55 15.17 -15.73
CA ASN A 242 10.80 16.61 -15.96
C ASN A 242 9.67 17.28 -16.75
N LYS A 243 9.14 16.57 -17.77
CA LYS A 243 8.02 17.07 -18.54
C LYS A 243 6.74 17.10 -17.72
N ALA A 244 6.53 16.05 -16.91
CA ALA A 244 5.37 15.93 -16.05
C ALA A 244 5.31 17.04 -15.00
N MET A 245 6.43 17.37 -14.34
CA MET A 245 6.49 18.46 -13.36
C MET A 245 6.16 19.81 -14.01
N ARG A 246 6.75 20.12 -15.17
CA ARG A 246 6.45 21.35 -15.90
C ARG A 246 4.98 21.43 -16.31
N ALA A 247 4.42 20.33 -16.80
CA ALA A 247 3.02 20.26 -17.20
C ALA A 247 2.05 20.38 -16.00
N ALA A 248 2.48 19.97 -14.80
CA ALA A 248 1.74 20.14 -13.57
C ALA A 248 1.94 21.53 -12.92
N GLY A 249 2.77 22.41 -13.51
CA GLY A 249 3.08 23.71 -12.93
C GLY A 249 3.89 23.68 -11.65
N LEU A 250 4.59 22.55 -11.38
CA LEU A 250 5.32 22.34 -10.15
C LEU A 250 6.75 22.87 -10.25
N ASN A 251 7.11 23.77 -9.34
CA ASN A 251 8.47 24.30 -9.23
C ASN A 251 9.26 23.53 -8.16
N LEU A 252 9.55 22.25 -8.44
CA LEU A 252 10.30 21.37 -7.53
C LEU A 252 11.72 21.16 -8.02
N ILE A 253 12.65 21.07 -7.10
CA ILE A 253 14.04 20.68 -7.40
C ILE A 253 14.06 19.15 -7.64
N HIS A 254 14.33 18.77 -8.88
CA HIS A 254 14.32 17.37 -9.28
C HIS A 254 15.64 16.69 -8.97
N LEU A 255 15.63 15.80 -8.01
CA LEU A 255 16.73 14.92 -7.64
C LEU A 255 16.62 13.57 -8.35
N ARG A 256 17.76 12.89 -8.51
CA ARG A 256 17.84 11.59 -9.16
C ARG A 256 18.32 10.52 -8.18
N ASP A 257 17.68 9.38 -8.23
CA ASP A 257 18.05 8.23 -7.39
C ASP A 257 19.51 7.83 -7.56
N LYS A 258 20.24 7.77 -6.44
CA LYS A 258 21.67 7.43 -6.39
C LYS A 258 21.99 6.08 -7.05
N VAL A 259 21.15 5.07 -6.82
CA VAL A 259 21.37 3.73 -7.37
C VAL A 259 21.21 3.75 -8.89
N HIS A 260 20.26 4.51 -9.41
CA HIS A 260 20.05 4.67 -10.85
C HIS A 260 21.19 5.45 -11.51
N LEU A 261 21.74 6.46 -10.83
CA LEU A 261 22.93 7.20 -11.28
C LEU A 261 24.14 6.26 -11.37
N ILE A 262 24.41 5.48 -10.31
CA ILE A 262 25.49 4.48 -10.32
C ILE A 262 25.28 3.45 -11.44
N ARG A 263 24.07 2.88 -11.56
CA ARG A 263 23.75 1.90 -12.61
C ARG A 263 23.98 2.46 -14.01
N GLN A 264 23.66 3.71 -14.24
CA GLN A 264 23.90 4.36 -15.53
C GLN A 264 25.40 4.49 -15.83
N ILE A 265 26.22 4.85 -14.84
CA ILE A 265 27.67 4.89 -15.00
C ILE A 265 28.20 3.47 -15.27
N VAL A 266 27.85 2.50 -14.45
CA VAL A 266 28.25 1.07 -14.65
C VAL A 266 27.88 0.59 -16.06
N ARG A 267 26.70 0.94 -16.55
CA ARG A 267 26.28 0.61 -17.90
C ARG A 267 27.20 1.20 -18.97
N LEU A 268 27.70 2.46 -18.79
CA LEU A 268 28.67 3.05 -19.72
C LEU A 268 29.98 2.24 -19.77
N PHE A 269 30.48 1.75 -18.62
CA PHE A 269 31.64 0.87 -18.55
C PHE A 269 31.38 -0.49 -19.23
N ASP A 270 30.23 -1.09 -18.99
CA ASP A 270 29.85 -2.36 -19.64
C ASP A 270 29.72 -2.22 -21.16
N GLU A 271 29.16 -1.09 -21.62
CA GLU A 271 29.09 -0.77 -23.05
C GLU A 271 30.47 -0.63 -23.65
N ALA A 272 31.40 0.08 -22.99
CA ALA A 272 32.78 0.20 -23.47
C ALA A 272 33.48 -1.16 -23.60
N ILE A 273 33.29 -2.06 -22.63
CA ILE A 273 33.84 -3.44 -22.70
C ILE A 273 33.20 -4.23 -23.86
N ARG A 274 31.94 -4.00 -24.18
CA ARG A 274 31.26 -4.65 -25.31
C ARG A 274 31.71 -4.08 -26.66
N ASP A 275 31.85 -2.75 -26.72
CA ASP A 275 32.13 -1.99 -27.94
C ASP A 275 33.59 -2.11 -28.40
N VAL A 276 34.46 -2.84 -27.68
CA VAL A 276 35.80 -3.27 -28.13
C VAL A 276 35.76 -3.96 -29.51
N THR A 277 34.59 -4.37 -29.97
CA THR A 277 34.40 -4.82 -31.35
C THR A 277 34.82 -3.81 -32.42
N LEU A 278 34.75 -2.49 -32.07
CA LEU A 278 35.17 -1.41 -32.94
C LEU A 278 36.69 -1.35 -33.13
N ASP A 279 37.45 -1.95 -32.19
CA ASP A 279 38.92 -1.93 -32.15
C ASP A 279 39.53 -3.17 -32.84
N VAL A 280 38.73 -4.02 -33.44
CA VAL A 280 39.18 -5.26 -34.12
C VAL A 280 38.80 -5.21 -35.61
N PRO A 281 39.79 -5.29 -36.54
CA PRO A 281 39.53 -5.19 -37.97
C PRO A 281 38.52 -6.23 -38.43
N LYS A 282 37.58 -5.77 -39.27
CA LYS A 282 36.55 -6.65 -39.86
C LYS A 282 37.14 -7.61 -40.91
N SER A 283 38.31 -7.30 -41.43
CA SER A 283 39.06 -8.07 -42.42
C SER A 283 39.66 -9.38 -41.89
N LEU A 284 39.72 -9.55 -40.56
CA LEU A 284 40.25 -10.77 -39.97
C LEU A 284 39.33 -11.96 -40.14
N PRO A 285 39.90 -13.19 -40.32
CA PRO A 285 39.12 -14.43 -40.30
C PRO A 285 38.30 -14.54 -39.03
N VAL A 286 37.08 -15.08 -39.12
CA VAL A 286 36.11 -15.13 -38.02
C VAL A 286 36.67 -15.74 -36.73
N ARG A 287 37.50 -16.79 -36.85
CA ARG A 287 38.14 -17.47 -35.71
C ARG A 287 39.13 -16.55 -34.99
N ASP A 288 39.97 -15.88 -35.76
CA ASP A 288 41.03 -15.00 -35.20
C ASP A 288 40.40 -13.71 -34.61
N ARG A 289 39.39 -13.21 -35.29
CA ARG A 289 38.59 -12.07 -34.78
C ARG A 289 37.94 -12.40 -33.44
N LYS A 290 37.36 -13.58 -33.26
CA LYS A 290 36.79 -14.03 -31.98
C LYS A 290 37.85 -14.11 -30.88
N LYS A 291 39.05 -14.63 -31.18
CA LYS A 291 40.18 -14.71 -30.23
C LYS A 291 40.65 -13.31 -29.82
N GLN A 292 40.89 -12.43 -30.79
CA GLN A 292 41.30 -11.07 -30.53
C GLN A 292 40.24 -10.26 -29.72
N LEU A 293 38.97 -10.39 -30.04
CA LEU A 293 37.89 -9.79 -29.27
C LEU A 293 37.92 -10.24 -27.82
N LYS A 294 38.05 -11.54 -27.56
CA LYS A 294 38.10 -12.11 -26.21
C LYS A 294 39.30 -11.56 -25.43
N LEU A 295 40.50 -11.49 -26.07
CA LEU A 295 41.71 -10.95 -25.46
C LEU A 295 41.55 -9.45 -25.14
N LYS A 296 41.14 -8.65 -26.11
CA LYS A 296 40.97 -7.19 -25.93
C LYS A 296 39.88 -6.89 -24.85
N ARG A 297 38.75 -7.59 -24.84
CA ARG A 297 37.77 -7.44 -23.77
C ARG A 297 38.32 -7.73 -22.39
N ARG A 298 39.15 -8.78 -22.28
CA ARG A 298 39.80 -9.11 -20.99
C ARG A 298 40.78 -8.00 -20.54
N LEU A 299 41.55 -7.49 -21.47
CA LEU A 299 42.50 -6.39 -21.19
C LEU A 299 41.78 -5.12 -20.77
N VAL A 300 40.83 -4.65 -21.57
CA VAL A 300 40.01 -3.46 -21.26
C VAL A 300 39.29 -3.61 -19.92
N ARG A 301 38.65 -4.77 -19.67
CA ARG A 301 38.01 -5.03 -18.38
C ARG A 301 39.00 -4.92 -17.22
N LYS A 302 40.20 -5.52 -17.34
CA LYS A 302 41.22 -5.46 -16.30
C LYS A 302 41.65 -4.03 -15.99
N GLN A 303 41.75 -3.18 -17.02
CA GLN A 303 42.12 -1.76 -16.86
C GLN A 303 40.95 -0.90 -16.32
N LEU A 304 39.73 -1.17 -16.74
CA LEU A 304 38.57 -0.41 -16.29
C LEU A 304 38.08 -0.81 -14.90
N GLN A 305 38.38 -2.02 -14.40
CA GLN A 305 37.93 -2.51 -13.10
C GLN A 305 38.36 -1.61 -11.92
N PRO A 306 39.60 -1.11 -11.81
CA PRO A 306 39.97 -0.19 -10.75
C PRO A 306 39.18 1.12 -10.80
N LEU A 307 38.98 1.66 -12.01
CA LEU A 307 38.19 2.90 -12.19
C LEU A 307 36.69 2.69 -11.80
N LEU A 308 36.16 1.53 -12.15
CA LEU A 308 34.81 1.19 -11.73
C LEU A 308 34.69 1.05 -10.21
N SER A 309 35.73 0.52 -9.56
CA SER A 309 35.78 0.46 -8.09
C SER A 309 35.81 1.85 -7.46
N LEU A 310 36.51 2.81 -8.09
CA LEU A 310 36.51 4.22 -7.66
C LEU A 310 35.10 4.86 -7.84
N VAL A 311 34.34 4.49 -8.89
CA VAL A 311 32.94 4.94 -9.03
C VAL A 311 32.10 4.51 -7.82
N PHE A 312 32.18 3.26 -7.41
CA PHE A 312 31.45 2.81 -6.21
C PHE A 312 31.91 3.54 -4.95
N LYS A 313 33.24 3.72 -4.80
CA LYS A 313 33.81 4.43 -3.66
C LYS A 313 33.34 5.89 -3.58
N ALA A 314 33.24 6.58 -4.71
CA ALA A 314 32.76 7.96 -4.78
C ALA A 314 31.37 8.17 -4.19
N PHE A 315 30.52 7.14 -4.26
CA PHE A 315 29.16 7.18 -3.69
C PHE A 315 29.05 6.56 -2.28
N CYS A 316 30.15 6.14 -1.68
CA CYS A 316 30.17 5.64 -0.30
C CYS A 316 30.07 6.79 0.71
N PRO A 317 29.56 6.51 1.94
CA PRO A 317 29.59 7.47 3.04
C PRO A 317 31.02 8.02 3.29
N GLY A 318 31.09 9.32 3.52
CA GLY A 318 32.34 10.05 3.75
C GLY A 318 33.05 10.58 2.49
N TYR A 319 32.53 10.27 1.30
CA TYR A 319 33.04 10.82 0.03
C TYR A 319 32.05 11.79 -0.64
N GLU A 320 30.93 12.08 -0.01
CA GLU A 320 29.87 12.92 -0.56
C GLU A 320 30.41 14.30 -1.08
N PRO A 321 31.24 15.05 -0.32
CA PRO A 321 31.69 16.37 -0.75
C PRO A 321 32.61 16.34 -1.98
N ILE A 322 33.26 15.22 -2.24
CA ILE A 322 34.25 15.07 -3.33
C ILE A 322 33.79 14.07 -4.40
N CYS A 323 32.53 13.57 -4.32
CA CYS A 323 32.04 12.55 -5.24
C CYS A 323 32.20 12.94 -6.71
N VAL A 324 31.77 14.14 -7.10
CA VAL A 324 31.83 14.61 -8.49
C VAL A 324 33.30 14.81 -8.90
N LEU A 325 34.18 15.36 -8.03
CA LEU A 325 35.60 15.49 -8.28
C LEU A 325 36.29 14.12 -8.52
N MET A 326 35.88 13.10 -7.75
CA MET A 326 36.39 11.74 -7.98
C MET A 326 35.96 11.19 -9.35
N LEU A 327 34.71 11.45 -9.76
CA LEU A 327 34.20 11.03 -11.07
C LEU A 327 34.89 11.80 -12.21
N GLU A 328 35.20 13.08 -12.06
CA GLU A 328 36.00 13.87 -12.99
C GLU A 328 37.40 13.34 -13.07
N GLY A 329 38.03 12.98 -11.94
CA GLY A 329 39.32 12.31 -11.89
C GLY A 329 39.33 10.99 -12.67
N ILE A 330 38.22 10.22 -12.64
CA ILE A 330 38.09 9.02 -13.47
C ILE A 330 38.03 9.37 -14.96
N VAL A 331 37.38 10.44 -15.35
CA VAL A 331 37.37 10.91 -16.76
C VAL A 331 38.79 11.27 -17.19
N SER A 332 39.53 11.98 -16.37
CA SER A 332 40.95 12.33 -16.64
C SER A 332 41.81 11.09 -16.80
N GLN A 333 41.66 10.08 -15.91
CA GLN A 333 42.40 8.82 -16.00
C GLN A 333 42.00 8.02 -17.27
N LEU A 334 40.75 8.08 -17.72
CA LEU A 334 40.32 7.45 -18.98
C LEU A 334 40.95 8.13 -20.22
N GLN A 335 41.41 9.38 -20.11
CA GLN A 335 42.06 10.12 -21.18
C GLN A 335 43.57 9.94 -21.16
N ASP A 336 44.14 9.47 -20.07
CA ASP A 336 45.57 9.27 -19.89
C ASP A 336 46.05 7.94 -20.52
N PRO A 337 46.87 7.96 -21.56
CA PRO A 337 47.38 6.77 -22.22
C PRO A 337 48.30 5.93 -21.35
N THR A 338 48.86 6.48 -20.25
CA THR A 338 49.70 5.76 -19.30
C THR A 338 48.87 4.89 -18.36
N VAL A 339 47.62 5.26 -18.11
CA VAL A 339 46.71 4.57 -17.21
C VAL A 339 45.86 3.53 -17.95
N VAL A 340 45.28 3.90 -19.10
CA VAL A 340 44.38 3.05 -19.88
C VAL A 340 44.80 3.06 -21.35
N ILE A 341 44.79 1.87 -21.97
CA ILE A 341 45.04 1.75 -23.41
C ILE A 341 43.94 2.52 -24.17
N GLN A 342 44.37 3.47 -24.99
CA GLN A 342 43.50 4.36 -25.75
C GLN A 342 42.88 3.60 -26.94
N THR A 343 41.72 3.04 -26.73
CA THR A 343 40.91 2.43 -27.77
C THR A 343 39.71 3.33 -28.11
N ALA A 344 39.09 3.13 -29.26
CA ALA A 344 37.91 3.89 -29.66
C ALA A 344 36.75 3.72 -28.65
N SER A 345 36.64 2.54 -28.05
CA SER A 345 35.65 2.25 -27.01
C SER A 345 35.92 3.02 -25.69
N VAL A 346 37.18 3.11 -25.26
CA VAL A 346 37.60 3.87 -24.07
C VAL A 346 37.41 5.38 -24.27
N GLN A 347 37.80 5.92 -25.42
CA GLN A 347 37.56 7.32 -25.76
C GLN A 347 36.07 7.67 -25.81
N THR A 348 35.27 6.73 -26.27
CA THR A 348 33.78 6.86 -26.28
C THR A 348 33.23 6.86 -24.86
N LEU A 349 33.74 5.98 -23.97
CA LEU A 349 33.38 5.95 -22.53
C LEU A 349 33.72 7.30 -21.88
N SER A 350 34.94 7.80 -22.04
CA SER A 350 35.36 9.08 -21.47
C SER A 350 34.41 10.22 -21.88
N ARG A 351 34.13 10.35 -23.18
CA ARG A 351 33.20 11.36 -23.69
C ARG A 351 31.77 11.22 -23.16
N ARG A 352 31.30 9.98 -23.02
CA ARG A 352 29.94 9.71 -22.49
C ARG A 352 29.86 9.99 -21.00
N LEU A 353 30.91 9.64 -20.22
CA LEU A 353 31.00 9.93 -18.80
C LEU A 353 31.06 11.42 -18.53
N GLN A 354 31.88 12.16 -19.32
CA GLN A 354 31.90 13.62 -19.24
C GLN A 354 30.56 14.27 -19.52
N ARG A 355 29.84 13.79 -20.54
CA ARG A 355 28.47 14.27 -20.82
C ARG A 355 27.50 13.96 -19.69
N PHE A 356 27.66 12.80 -19.07
CA PHE A 356 26.87 12.41 -17.90
C PHE A 356 27.14 13.36 -16.72
N LEU A 357 28.40 13.69 -16.43
CA LEU A 357 28.79 14.63 -15.36
C LEU A 357 28.30 16.05 -15.64
N ASN A 358 28.42 16.53 -16.86
CA ASN A 358 27.90 17.83 -17.26
C ASN A 358 26.38 17.91 -17.06
N LYS A 359 25.67 16.80 -17.24
CA LYS A 359 24.21 16.74 -17.10
C LYS A 359 23.75 16.57 -15.66
N TYR A 360 24.43 15.74 -14.87
CA TYR A 360 23.96 15.29 -13.55
C TYR A 360 24.87 15.70 -12.39
N GLY A 361 26.06 16.27 -12.62
CA GLY A 361 27.04 16.59 -11.57
C GLY A 361 26.45 17.48 -10.47
N ASN A 362 25.79 18.57 -10.84
CA ASN A 362 25.12 19.46 -9.87
C ASN A 362 24.03 18.73 -9.08
N THR A 363 23.26 17.85 -9.75
CA THR A 363 22.21 17.07 -9.08
C THR A 363 22.81 16.05 -8.12
N ILE A 364 23.94 15.42 -8.46
CA ILE A 364 24.69 14.49 -7.60
C ILE A 364 25.18 15.24 -6.36
N ASN A 365 25.86 16.38 -6.53
CA ASN A 365 26.35 17.17 -5.42
C ASN A 365 25.22 17.60 -4.48
N LEU A 366 24.13 18.15 -5.01
CA LEU A 366 22.99 18.56 -4.21
C LEU A 366 22.35 17.38 -3.45
N LEU A 367 22.15 16.24 -4.12
CA LEU A 367 21.58 15.04 -3.49
C LEU A 367 22.42 14.55 -2.32
N LEU A 368 23.75 14.50 -2.50
CA LEU A 368 24.66 14.01 -1.49
C LEU A 368 24.82 15.03 -0.35
N GLN A 369 24.88 16.32 -0.64
CA GLN A 369 24.90 17.40 0.35
C GLN A 369 23.67 17.35 1.25
N LEU A 370 22.47 17.28 0.66
CA LEU A 370 21.21 17.18 1.41
C LEU A 370 21.17 15.92 2.28
N SER A 371 21.76 14.81 1.82
CA SER A 371 21.84 13.59 2.61
C SER A 371 22.69 13.78 3.88
N VAL A 372 23.79 14.51 3.78
CA VAL A 372 24.68 14.79 4.92
C VAL A 372 24.07 15.82 5.86
N GLU A 373 23.54 16.92 5.32
CA GLU A 373 23.06 18.06 6.11
C GLU A 373 21.69 17.81 6.75
N GLN A 374 20.82 17.10 6.08
CA GLN A 374 19.41 16.95 6.45
C GLN A 374 18.97 15.49 6.65
N GLY A 375 19.87 14.51 6.47
CA GLY A 375 19.53 13.09 6.58
C GLY A 375 18.53 12.61 5.51
N THR A 376 18.51 13.27 4.35
CA THR A 376 17.52 13.01 3.31
C THR A 376 17.79 11.70 2.56
N PRO A 377 16.75 11.01 2.06
CA PRO A 377 16.94 9.79 1.30
C PRO A 377 17.64 10.07 -0.02
N THR A 378 18.73 9.35 -0.30
CA THR A 378 19.44 9.41 -1.58
C THR A 378 18.93 8.40 -2.60
N THR A 379 18.02 7.51 -2.18
CA THR A 379 17.51 6.41 -3.01
C THR A 379 16.00 6.26 -2.86
N THR A 380 15.38 5.67 -3.87
CA THR A 380 13.98 5.28 -3.85
C THR A 380 13.72 3.93 -3.15
N ASN A 381 14.69 3.41 -2.38
CA ASN A 381 14.58 2.10 -1.71
C ASN A 381 13.35 2.00 -0.79
N SER A 382 12.99 3.08 -0.10
CA SER A 382 11.78 3.12 0.73
C SER A 382 10.52 2.94 -0.12
N LEU A 383 10.50 3.49 -1.33
CA LEU A 383 9.44 3.35 -2.31
C LEU A 383 9.44 1.95 -2.93
N GLU A 384 10.62 1.39 -3.27
CA GLU A 384 10.74 0.00 -3.73
C GLU A 384 10.21 -0.99 -2.67
N SER A 385 10.46 -0.72 -1.38
CA SER A 385 9.89 -1.47 -0.27
C SER A 385 8.36 -1.40 -0.27
N LYS A 386 7.77 -0.22 -0.47
CA LYS A 386 6.31 -0.06 -0.59
C LYS A 386 5.75 -0.74 -1.83
N ASN A 387 6.44 -0.61 -2.97
CA ASN A 387 6.10 -1.32 -4.17
C ASN A 387 6.12 -2.85 -3.97
N SER A 388 7.04 -3.38 -3.17
CA SER A 388 7.09 -4.81 -2.84
C SER A 388 5.86 -5.28 -2.06
N ILE A 389 5.29 -4.42 -1.21
CA ILE A 389 4.05 -4.69 -0.48
C ILE A 389 2.83 -4.62 -1.42
N LEU A 390 2.81 -3.67 -2.35
CA LEU A 390 1.71 -3.50 -3.30
C LEU A 390 1.69 -4.59 -4.40
N LYS A 391 2.85 -5.07 -4.85
CA LYS A 391 2.97 -6.07 -5.93
C LYS A 391 2.15 -7.36 -5.73
N PRO A 392 2.08 -7.99 -4.55
CA PRO A 392 1.25 -9.18 -4.34
C PRO A 392 -0.23 -8.95 -4.67
N PHE A 393 -0.73 -7.73 -4.44
CA PHE A 393 -2.11 -7.35 -4.74
C PHE A 393 -2.38 -7.18 -6.24
N SER A 394 -1.34 -7.15 -7.07
CA SER A 394 -1.48 -7.09 -8.54
C SER A 394 -2.27 -8.27 -9.12
N ARG A 395 -2.28 -9.42 -8.43
CA ARG A 395 -3.10 -10.58 -8.80
C ARG A 395 -4.59 -10.24 -8.77
N ILE A 396 -5.00 -9.42 -7.79
CA ILE A 396 -6.39 -8.95 -7.65
C ILE A 396 -6.69 -7.89 -8.70
N ALA A 397 -5.71 -7.03 -9.00
CA ALA A 397 -5.84 -5.97 -10.00
C ALA A 397 -6.22 -6.48 -11.40
N LYS A 398 -5.82 -7.70 -11.75
CA LYS A 398 -6.18 -8.33 -13.05
C LYS A 398 -7.68 -8.46 -13.28
N PHE A 399 -8.48 -8.45 -12.22
CA PHE A 399 -9.93 -8.64 -12.28
C PHE A 399 -10.71 -7.32 -12.27
N PHE A 400 -10.02 -6.18 -12.11
CA PHE A 400 -10.70 -4.90 -12.17
C PHE A 400 -10.96 -4.48 -13.62
N PRO A 401 -12.21 -4.19 -13.99
CA PRO A 401 -12.55 -3.76 -15.35
C PRO A 401 -12.09 -2.31 -15.63
N GLU A 402 -11.94 -1.50 -14.59
CA GLU A 402 -11.71 -0.06 -14.70
C GLU A 402 -10.52 0.41 -13.85
N PRO A 403 -9.71 1.38 -14.35
CA PRO A 403 -8.61 1.97 -13.59
C PRO A 403 -9.03 2.63 -12.27
N THR A 404 -10.22 3.22 -12.23
CA THR A 404 -10.78 3.86 -11.02
C THR A 404 -10.99 2.87 -9.89
N ARG A 405 -11.57 1.71 -10.17
CA ARG A 405 -11.74 0.63 -9.17
C ARG A 405 -10.40 0.09 -8.70
N CYS A 406 -9.44 -0.02 -9.61
CA CYS A 406 -8.08 -0.42 -9.27
C CYS A 406 -7.42 0.60 -8.35
N THR A 407 -7.51 1.90 -8.68
CA THR A 407 -7.03 3.01 -7.85
C THR A 407 -7.62 2.93 -6.44
N SER A 408 -8.94 2.91 -6.31
CA SER A 408 -9.61 2.85 -5.01
C SER A 408 -9.18 1.62 -4.20
N PHE A 409 -9.04 0.45 -4.83
CA PHE A 409 -8.54 -0.75 -4.16
C PHE A 409 -7.12 -0.55 -3.61
N PHE A 410 -6.19 -0.03 -4.42
CA PHE A 410 -4.83 0.20 -3.98
C PHE A 410 -4.72 1.35 -2.96
N CYS A 411 -5.61 2.33 -2.98
CA CYS A 411 -5.72 3.32 -1.90
C CYS A 411 -6.08 2.65 -0.57
N GLY A 412 -6.97 1.66 -0.58
CA GLY A 412 -7.27 0.85 0.61
C GLY A 412 -6.05 0.11 1.15
N VAL A 413 -5.26 -0.52 0.26
CA VAL A 413 -4.00 -1.19 0.64
C VAL A 413 -2.98 -0.19 1.18
N ALA A 414 -2.82 0.97 0.52
CA ALA A 414 -1.89 2.00 0.91
C ALA A 414 -2.23 2.62 2.28
N LEU A 415 -3.51 2.91 2.51
CA LEU A 415 -3.96 3.43 3.80
C LEU A 415 -3.76 2.40 4.92
N MET A 416 -4.09 1.12 4.67
CA MET A 416 -3.82 0.03 5.62
C MET A 416 -2.32 -0.05 5.95
N GLU A 417 -1.44 0.07 4.95
CA GLU A 417 0.01 0.06 5.12
C GLU A 417 0.50 1.26 5.95
N ASN A 418 -0.11 2.43 5.81
CA ASN A 418 0.24 3.63 6.57
C ASN A 418 -0.05 3.48 8.07
N PHE A 419 -1.10 2.77 8.43
CA PHE A 419 -1.45 2.45 9.82
C PHE A 419 -0.71 1.22 10.36
N ASP A 420 -0.08 0.42 9.49
CA ASP A 420 0.56 -0.84 9.90
C ASP A 420 1.82 -0.60 10.73
N VAL A 421 1.80 -1.11 11.95
CA VAL A 421 2.95 -1.07 12.85
C VAL A 421 3.92 -2.19 12.43
N LYS A 422 5.17 -1.81 12.15
CA LYS A 422 6.18 -2.77 11.70
C LYS A 422 6.66 -3.65 12.86
N SER A 423 6.65 -4.96 12.66
CA SER A 423 7.12 -5.93 13.66
C SER A 423 8.64 -6.12 13.64
N ARG A 424 9.33 -5.69 12.59
CA ARG A 424 10.78 -5.90 12.39
C ARG A 424 11.44 -4.73 11.64
N GLY A 425 12.77 -4.67 11.73
CA GLY A 425 13.60 -3.71 10.99
C GLY A 425 13.74 -2.36 11.68
N PRO A 426 14.38 -1.38 11.01
CA PRO A 426 14.72 -0.08 11.62
C PRO A 426 13.51 0.74 12.05
N ASN A 427 12.33 0.42 11.53
CA ASN A 427 11.06 1.08 11.87
C ASN A 427 10.17 0.21 12.77
N GLN A 428 10.76 -0.74 13.51
CA GLN A 428 10.02 -1.63 14.40
C GLN A 428 9.20 -0.84 15.42
N ASN A 429 8.00 -1.35 15.72
CA ASN A 429 7.04 -0.77 16.65
C ASN A 429 6.47 0.61 16.26
N THR A 430 6.67 1.04 15.00
CA THR A 430 6.12 2.30 14.50
C THR A 430 5.39 2.11 13.18
N SER A 431 4.30 2.83 12.99
CA SER A 431 3.62 2.98 11.70
C SER A 431 4.19 4.17 10.91
N ALA A 432 3.86 4.25 9.62
CA ALA A 432 4.25 5.39 8.79
C ALA A 432 3.59 6.70 9.29
N ILE A 433 2.35 6.62 9.76
CA ILE A 433 1.61 7.76 10.33
C ILE A 433 2.32 8.30 11.57
N GLN A 434 2.75 7.43 12.48
CA GLN A 434 3.48 7.84 13.69
C GLN A 434 4.82 8.51 13.35
N ARG A 435 5.59 7.93 12.41
CA ARG A 435 6.88 8.54 11.98
C ARG A 435 6.70 9.87 11.27
N ALA A 436 5.61 10.02 10.53
CA ALA A 436 5.26 11.28 9.86
C ALA A 436 4.64 12.32 10.80
N GLN A 437 4.52 11.99 12.09
CA GLN A 437 3.94 12.86 13.12
C GLN A 437 2.57 13.41 12.72
N ILE A 438 1.73 12.55 12.15
CA ILE A 438 0.36 12.91 11.81
C ILE A 438 -0.44 13.07 13.12
N ASN A 439 -1.09 14.22 13.27
CA ASN A 439 -2.05 14.42 14.35
C ASN A 439 -3.33 13.65 14.03
N LEU A 440 -3.61 12.58 14.78
CA LEU A 440 -4.77 11.73 14.57
C LEU A 440 -6.09 12.40 14.95
N ASP A 441 -6.06 13.36 15.87
CA ASP A 441 -7.26 14.13 16.25
C ASP A 441 -7.70 15.04 15.09
N ASP A 442 -6.76 15.75 14.46
CA ASP A 442 -7.04 16.54 13.25
C ASP A 442 -7.44 15.65 12.07
N PHE A 443 -6.85 14.47 11.97
CA PHE A 443 -7.23 13.48 10.98
C PHE A 443 -8.63 12.93 11.24
N GLY A 444 -9.04 12.84 12.50
CA GLY A 444 -10.37 12.38 12.95
C GLY A 444 -10.54 10.86 12.84
N ALA A 445 -9.43 10.11 12.91
CA ALA A 445 -9.48 8.64 12.90
C ALA A 445 -8.25 8.06 13.61
N ALA A 446 -8.47 7.20 14.59
CA ALA A 446 -7.41 6.59 15.40
C ALA A 446 -6.76 5.37 14.70
N ASP A 447 -7.47 4.72 13.78
CA ASP A 447 -7.02 3.53 13.07
C ASP A 447 -7.55 3.47 11.63
N PHE A 448 -7.07 2.50 10.86
CA PHE A 448 -7.54 2.26 9.50
C PHE A 448 -9.06 2.11 9.40
N PHE A 449 -9.66 1.36 10.31
CA PHE A 449 -11.08 1.04 10.23
C PHE A 449 -11.95 2.28 10.50
N SER A 450 -11.58 3.10 11.48
CA SER A 450 -12.26 4.38 11.73
C SER A 450 -12.10 5.33 10.55
N ALA A 451 -10.90 5.38 9.94
CA ALA A 451 -10.63 6.21 8.76
C ALA A 451 -11.50 5.85 7.54
N VAL A 452 -11.88 4.58 7.40
CA VAL A 452 -12.75 4.13 6.30
C VAL A 452 -14.22 3.96 6.72
N GLY A 453 -14.62 4.51 7.88
CA GLY A 453 -15.99 4.49 8.38
C GLY A 453 -16.48 3.10 8.82
N LEU A 454 -15.58 2.30 9.34
CA LEU A 454 -15.85 1.00 9.97
C LEU A 454 -15.32 1.00 11.42
N PRO A 455 -15.74 1.96 12.29
CA PRO A 455 -15.25 2.03 13.66
C PRO A 455 -15.59 0.75 14.44
N MET A 456 -14.93 0.54 15.57
CA MET A 456 -15.35 -0.52 16.49
C MET A 456 -16.77 -0.22 16.96
N PRO A 457 -17.69 -1.21 16.89
CA PRO A 457 -19.00 -1.02 17.47
C PRO A 457 -18.83 -0.78 18.96
N GLN A 458 -19.38 0.34 19.45
CA GLN A 458 -19.54 0.57 20.87
C GLN A 458 -20.66 -0.35 21.34
N ILE A 459 -20.28 -1.47 21.93
CA ILE A 459 -21.25 -2.32 22.64
C ILE A 459 -21.38 -1.70 24.01
N SER A 460 -22.47 -1.01 24.26
CA SER A 460 -22.84 -0.64 25.63
C SER A 460 -23.05 -1.95 26.39
N LEU A 461 -22.05 -2.36 27.15
CA LEU A 461 -22.23 -3.39 28.17
C LEU A 461 -23.20 -2.78 29.18
N VAL A 462 -24.49 -2.98 28.95
CA VAL A 462 -25.46 -2.77 30.03
C VAL A 462 -25.09 -3.81 31.06
N ASN A 463 -24.54 -3.34 32.18
CA ASN A 463 -24.35 -4.18 33.36
C ASN A 463 -25.70 -4.85 33.64
N VAL A 464 -25.75 -6.15 33.40
CA VAL A 464 -26.84 -6.99 33.90
C VAL A 464 -26.50 -7.16 35.40
N THR A 465 -26.70 -6.12 36.16
CA THR A 465 -26.91 -6.18 37.59
C THR A 465 -28.40 -5.88 37.76
N ASP A 466 -29.16 -6.94 37.87
CA ASP A 466 -30.35 -7.25 38.66
C ASP A 466 -31.26 -8.24 37.94
#